data_2eb13a323aa2aeba27d0a5e6c2a25073
#
_entry.id   2eb13a323aa2aeba27d0a5e6c2a25073
#
_cell.length_a   1.000
_cell.length_b   1.000
_cell.length_c   1.000
_cell.angle_alpha   90.00
_cell.angle_beta   90.00
_cell.angle_gamma   90.00
#
_symmetry.space_group_name_H-M   'P 1'
#
loop_
_entity.id
_entity.type
_entity.pdbx_description
1 polymer ?
#
loop_
_entity_poly.entity_id
_entity_poly.type
_entity_poly.pdbx_seq_one_letter_code
_entity_poly.pdbx_strand_id
1 'polypeptide(L)'
;MARALPIRVVVVTMYESALETGNHFGEFRLWVERLPLNERIPFPYGFRDLRYNSEKSVIGIVSGVGTARAAASIMALGMDPRFDFTRAYWLVAGIAGVNPLEASIGPAAWVEWVVDADLAFEIDAREIPAEWSTGYWPLGKTRPYEQPVEADGAGWVYRLDPGLVTWTHWLTADLRLDDPPALREARSRYSTSRRLRRRPLCCAATRLAARPSGTALF
;
A
#
# COMPACT_ATOMS: atom_id res chain seq x y z
N MET A 1 31.69 -16.46 9.48
CA MET A 1 30.46 -16.00 8.80
C MET A 1 30.42 -14.50 8.81
N ALA A 2 30.14 -13.84 7.71
CA ALA A 2 29.94 -12.39 7.69
C ALA A 2 28.73 -12.03 8.59
N ARG A 3 28.85 -10.95 9.34
CA ARG A 3 27.75 -10.46 10.20
C ARG A 3 26.62 -9.97 9.30
N ALA A 4 25.37 -10.34 9.62
CA ALA A 4 24.20 -9.85 8.90
C ALA A 4 24.13 -8.31 8.97
N LEU A 5 23.73 -7.70 7.85
CA LEU A 5 23.61 -6.26 7.70
C LEU A 5 22.40 -5.74 8.48
N PRO A 6 22.57 -4.89 9.51
CA PRO A 6 21.44 -4.38 10.28
C PRO A 6 20.63 -3.39 9.44
N ILE A 7 19.34 -3.65 9.29
CA ILE A 7 18.40 -2.79 8.59
C ILE A 7 17.57 -2.02 9.59
N ARG A 8 17.39 -0.72 9.37
CA ARG A 8 16.56 0.15 10.21
C ARG A 8 15.17 0.36 9.62
N VAL A 9 15.08 0.49 8.30
CA VAL A 9 13.81 0.71 7.61
C VAL A 9 13.77 -0.13 6.34
N VAL A 10 12.65 -0.80 6.13
CA VAL A 10 12.31 -1.47 4.88
C VAL A 10 11.19 -0.68 4.22
N VAL A 11 11.44 -0.16 3.02
CA VAL A 11 10.41 0.47 2.18
C VAL A 11 9.92 -0.57 1.18
N VAL A 12 8.66 -0.92 1.29
CA VAL A 12 7.99 -1.89 0.41
C VAL A 12 7.07 -1.15 -0.53
N THR A 13 7.29 -1.34 -1.83
CA THR A 13 6.38 -0.92 -2.88
C THR A 13 5.96 -2.12 -3.72
N MET A 14 4.85 -2.04 -4.44
CA MET A 14 4.32 -3.15 -5.22
C MET A 14 4.62 -3.00 -6.70
N TYR A 15 4.61 -1.77 -7.20
CA TYR A 15 4.72 -1.48 -8.62
C TYR A 15 5.87 -0.54 -8.94
N GLU A 16 6.63 -0.89 -9.97
CA GLU A 16 7.55 0.02 -10.64
C GLU A 16 7.70 -0.36 -12.12
N SER A 17 7.91 0.62 -12.98
CA SER A 17 8.23 0.38 -14.38
C SER A 17 9.61 -0.31 -14.51
N ALA A 18 9.95 -0.74 -15.71
CA ALA A 18 11.26 -1.37 -15.98
C ALA A 18 12.44 -0.44 -15.65
N LEU A 19 12.22 0.88 -15.76
CA LEU A 19 13.20 1.92 -15.44
C LEU A 19 12.89 2.48 -14.05
N GLU A 20 13.84 2.42 -13.14
CA GLU A 20 13.70 2.94 -11.76
C GLU A 20 14.04 4.43 -11.66
N THR A 21 14.31 5.07 -12.78
CA THR A 21 14.66 6.50 -12.88
C THR A 21 14.01 7.12 -14.12
N GLY A 22 13.80 8.42 -14.10
CA GLY A 22 13.17 9.13 -15.21
C GLY A 22 11.68 9.48 -14.96
N ASN A 23 11.02 10.08 -15.93
CA ASN A 23 9.65 10.56 -15.79
C ASN A 23 8.63 9.51 -16.26
N HIS A 24 8.35 8.52 -15.44
CA HIS A 24 7.35 7.47 -15.68
C HIS A 24 6.60 7.12 -14.40
N PHE A 25 5.51 6.39 -14.55
CA PHE A 25 4.68 5.96 -13.42
C PHE A 25 5.37 4.83 -12.64
N GLY A 26 5.32 4.92 -11.32
CA GLY A 26 5.83 3.91 -10.40
C GLY A 26 5.77 4.40 -8.96
N GLU A 27 5.84 3.47 -8.05
CA GLU A 27 5.81 3.74 -6.61
C GLU A 27 7.21 3.90 -6.05
N PHE A 28 8.22 3.32 -6.67
CA PHE A 28 9.57 3.15 -6.10
C PHE A 28 10.56 4.24 -6.49
N ARG A 29 10.43 4.78 -7.69
CA ARG A 29 11.38 5.76 -8.26
C ARG A 29 11.71 6.91 -7.30
N LEU A 30 10.70 7.53 -6.71
CA LEU A 30 10.91 8.68 -5.82
C LEU A 30 11.64 8.30 -4.52
N TRP A 31 11.52 7.06 -4.07
CA TRP A 31 12.31 6.53 -2.95
C TRP A 31 13.78 6.39 -3.35
N VAL A 32 14.06 5.87 -4.54
CA VAL A 32 15.45 5.76 -5.05
C VAL A 32 16.09 7.12 -5.18
N GLU A 33 15.38 8.09 -5.76
CA GLU A 33 15.91 9.43 -6.02
C GLU A 33 16.06 10.28 -4.75
N ARG A 34 15.04 10.30 -3.89
CA ARG A 34 14.97 11.23 -2.75
C ARG A 34 15.58 10.68 -1.46
N LEU A 35 15.64 9.36 -1.33
CA LEU A 35 16.25 8.70 -0.18
C LEU A 35 17.64 8.11 -0.49
N PRO A 36 18.29 8.55 -1.53
CA PRO A 36 19.40 7.99 -2.29
C PRO A 36 19.66 6.48 -2.05
N LEU A 37 18.73 5.62 -2.53
CA LEU A 37 18.90 4.17 -2.48
C LEU A 37 19.83 3.72 -3.63
N ASN A 38 21.09 4.13 -3.57
CA ASN A 38 22.02 4.04 -4.70
C ASN A 38 22.64 2.66 -4.88
N GLU A 39 22.72 1.87 -3.80
CA GLU A 39 23.33 0.55 -3.85
C GLU A 39 22.33 -0.48 -4.34
N ARG A 40 22.74 -1.28 -5.32
CA ARG A 40 21.94 -2.39 -5.85
C ARG A 40 22.43 -3.69 -5.24
N ILE A 41 21.52 -4.42 -4.62
CA ILE A 41 21.81 -5.74 -4.04
C ILE A 41 21.07 -6.80 -4.84
N PRO A 42 21.77 -7.75 -5.46
CA PRO A 42 21.13 -8.85 -6.19
C PRO A 42 20.18 -9.65 -5.29
N PHE A 43 18.95 -9.84 -5.79
CA PHE A 43 17.89 -10.53 -5.05
C PHE A 43 17.13 -11.52 -5.94
N PRO A 44 17.75 -12.66 -6.28
CA PRO A 44 17.23 -13.59 -7.30
C PRO A 44 15.94 -14.30 -6.91
N TYR A 45 15.60 -14.33 -5.63
CA TYR A 45 14.36 -14.96 -5.14
C TYR A 45 13.19 -13.99 -5.00
N GLY A 46 13.41 -12.69 -5.25
CA GLY A 46 12.37 -11.68 -5.23
C GLY A 46 11.95 -11.23 -6.63
N PHE A 47 11.01 -10.32 -6.69
CA PHE A 47 10.51 -9.79 -7.96
C PHE A 47 11.56 -8.94 -8.69
N ARG A 48 12.39 -8.18 -7.93
CA ARG A 48 13.51 -7.36 -8.43
C ARG A 48 14.64 -7.32 -7.43
N ASP A 49 15.81 -6.87 -7.88
CA ASP A 49 16.93 -6.55 -7.00
C ASP A 49 16.53 -5.47 -5.99
N LEU A 50 17.15 -5.53 -4.83
CA LEU A 50 16.94 -4.56 -3.76
C LEU A 50 17.74 -3.29 -4.03
N ARG A 51 17.27 -2.19 -3.47
CA ARG A 51 18.00 -0.93 -3.39
C ARG A 51 18.30 -0.59 -1.94
N TYR A 52 19.48 -0.07 -1.69
CA TYR A 52 19.98 0.14 -0.34
C TYR A 52 20.68 1.50 -0.19
N ASN A 53 20.52 2.07 0.98
CA ASN A 53 21.30 3.22 1.45
C ASN A 53 22.04 2.81 2.72
N SER A 54 23.36 2.65 2.63
CA SER A 54 24.21 2.19 3.74
C SER A 54 24.32 3.20 4.88
N GLU A 55 24.33 4.49 4.58
CA GLU A 55 24.43 5.54 5.60
C GLU A 55 23.19 5.56 6.53
N LYS A 56 22.00 5.32 5.95
CA LYS A 56 20.72 5.34 6.68
C LYS A 56 20.27 3.96 7.11
N SER A 57 20.92 2.90 6.63
CA SER A 57 20.50 1.50 6.82
C SER A 57 19.04 1.27 6.36
N VAL A 58 18.70 1.83 5.19
CA VAL A 58 17.38 1.73 4.58
C VAL A 58 17.46 0.83 3.35
N ILE A 59 16.58 -0.15 3.29
CA ILE A 59 16.45 -1.04 2.14
C ILE A 59 15.09 -0.83 1.47
N GLY A 60 15.07 -0.81 0.14
CA GLY A 60 13.87 -0.70 -0.65
C GLY A 60 13.65 -1.95 -1.48
N ILE A 61 12.40 -2.40 -1.54
CA ILE A 61 11.97 -3.56 -2.33
C ILE A 61 10.74 -3.21 -3.17
N VAL A 62 10.72 -3.68 -4.42
CA VAL A 62 9.52 -3.79 -5.24
C VAL A 62 9.03 -5.23 -5.16
N SER A 63 7.94 -5.47 -4.46
CA SER A 63 7.44 -6.82 -4.20
C SER A 63 6.72 -7.46 -5.39
N GLY A 64 6.34 -6.67 -6.38
CA GLY A 64 5.47 -7.06 -7.47
C GLY A 64 3.98 -6.89 -7.13
N VAL A 65 3.17 -6.69 -8.17
CA VAL A 65 1.72 -6.51 -8.04
C VAL A 65 1.04 -7.85 -7.76
N GLY A 66 0.08 -7.84 -6.86
CA GLY A 66 -0.71 -8.99 -6.46
C GLY A 66 -0.18 -9.70 -5.22
N THR A 67 -1.09 -10.26 -4.43
CA THR A 67 -0.85 -10.86 -3.10
C THR A 67 0.20 -11.97 -3.15
N ALA A 68 0.12 -12.84 -4.17
CA ALA A 68 1.06 -13.96 -4.31
C ALA A 68 2.50 -13.50 -4.53
N ARG A 69 2.73 -12.50 -5.39
CA ARG A 69 4.08 -11.95 -5.64
C ARG A 69 4.61 -11.21 -4.42
N ALA A 70 3.76 -10.42 -3.79
CA ALA A 70 4.12 -9.70 -2.58
C ALA A 70 4.52 -10.67 -1.46
N ALA A 71 3.71 -11.70 -1.19
CA ALA A 71 3.99 -12.70 -0.19
C ALA A 71 5.33 -13.42 -0.47
N ALA A 72 5.55 -13.89 -1.70
CA ALA A 72 6.79 -14.57 -2.07
C ALA A 72 8.02 -13.66 -1.90
N SER A 73 7.95 -12.42 -2.38
CA SER A 73 9.08 -11.48 -2.31
C SER A 73 9.39 -11.07 -0.87
N ILE A 74 8.37 -10.84 -0.03
CA ILE A 74 8.56 -10.46 1.37
C ILE A 74 9.06 -11.62 2.20
N MET A 75 8.55 -12.84 1.97
CA MET A 75 9.09 -14.05 2.62
C MET A 75 10.55 -14.27 2.25
N ALA A 76 10.90 -14.18 0.96
CA ALA A 76 12.28 -14.31 0.52
C ALA A 76 13.20 -13.27 1.20
N LEU A 77 12.75 -12.02 1.32
CA LEU A 77 13.51 -10.98 2.00
C LEU A 77 13.65 -11.26 3.50
N GLY A 78 12.56 -11.63 4.16
CA GLY A 78 12.56 -11.90 5.61
C GLY A 78 13.43 -13.09 6.02
N MET A 79 13.61 -14.04 5.10
CA MET A 79 14.43 -15.23 5.31
C MET A 79 15.89 -15.08 4.81
N ASP A 80 16.24 -13.95 4.22
CA ASP A 80 17.56 -13.74 3.66
C ASP A 80 18.60 -13.51 4.78
N PRO A 81 19.56 -14.43 4.98
CA PRO A 81 20.52 -14.37 6.08
C PRO A 81 21.53 -13.22 5.97
N ARG A 82 21.54 -12.51 4.84
CA ARG A 82 22.40 -11.34 4.66
C ARG A 82 21.94 -10.14 5.49
N PHE A 83 20.68 -10.11 5.94
CA PHE A 83 20.07 -8.97 6.60
C PHE A 83 19.59 -9.30 8.02
N ASP A 84 19.68 -8.32 8.89
CA ASP A 84 19.10 -8.36 10.24
C ASP A 84 17.97 -7.33 10.33
N PHE A 85 16.73 -7.82 10.41
CA PHE A 85 15.51 -7.02 10.49
C PHE A 85 14.94 -6.93 11.92
N THR A 86 15.61 -7.46 12.92
CA THR A 86 15.07 -7.55 14.30
C THR A 86 14.63 -6.21 14.89
N ARG A 87 15.19 -5.11 14.38
CA ARG A 87 14.85 -3.74 14.82
C ARG A 87 14.41 -2.84 13.66
N ALA A 88 13.95 -3.43 12.58
CA ALA A 88 13.54 -2.68 11.40
C ALA A 88 12.09 -2.22 11.50
N TYR A 89 11.83 -0.99 11.08
CA TYR A 89 10.50 -0.53 10.74
C TYR A 89 10.16 -0.91 9.30
N TRP A 90 8.94 -1.37 9.07
CA TRP A 90 8.44 -1.74 7.75
C TRP A 90 7.40 -0.70 7.31
N LEU A 91 7.68 -0.06 6.19
CA LEU A 91 6.80 0.93 5.58
C LEU A 91 6.29 0.39 4.24
N VAL A 92 5.01 0.09 4.17
CA VAL A 92 4.35 -0.22 2.90
C VAL A 92 3.90 1.11 2.28
N ALA A 93 4.49 1.45 1.14
CA ALA A 93 4.30 2.73 0.48
C ALA A 93 3.83 2.50 -0.96
N GLY A 94 2.54 2.64 -1.18
CA GLY A 94 1.91 2.41 -2.48
C GLY A 94 0.99 3.54 -2.92
N ILE A 95 0.54 3.46 -4.14
CA ILE A 95 -0.44 4.36 -4.73
C ILE A 95 -1.81 3.70 -4.59
N ALA A 96 -2.66 4.28 -3.74
CA ALA A 96 -4.01 3.79 -3.49
C ALA A 96 -5.04 4.57 -4.29
N GLY A 97 -6.08 3.89 -4.74
CA GLY A 97 -7.34 4.53 -5.14
C GLY A 97 -8.16 4.92 -3.92
N VAL A 98 -9.06 5.87 -4.08
CA VAL A 98 -9.95 6.31 -3.01
C VAL A 98 -11.39 6.36 -3.50
N ASN A 99 -12.34 6.03 -2.61
CA ASN A 99 -13.74 6.25 -2.90
C ASN A 99 -14.00 7.76 -3.03
N PRO A 100 -14.52 8.24 -4.17
CA PRO A 100 -14.78 9.66 -4.39
C PRO A 100 -15.83 10.27 -3.44
N LEU A 101 -16.61 9.46 -2.75
CA LEU A 101 -17.52 9.95 -1.72
C LEU A 101 -16.81 10.28 -0.39
N GLU A 102 -15.62 9.71 -0.17
CA GLU A 102 -14.88 9.82 1.07
C GLU A 102 -13.72 10.82 0.99
N ALA A 103 -12.92 10.76 -0.06
CA ALA A 103 -11.76 11.62 -0.18
C ALA A 103 -11.46 12.04 -1.62
N SER A 104 -10.60 13.04 -1.74
CA SER A 104 -10.06 13.56 -2.99
C SER A 104 -8.83 12.79 -3.44
N ILE A 105 -8.37 13.03 -4.67
CA ILE A 105 -7.10 12.56 -5.17
C ILE A 105 -5.95 13.46 -4.68
N GLY A 106 -4.80 12.83 -4.40
CA GLY A 106 -3.57 13.48 -3.97
C GLY A 106 -3.28 13.51 -2.45
N PRO A 107 -4.21 13.22 -1.52
CA PRO A 107 -3.87 13.03 -0.12
C PRO A 107 -2.91 11.86 0.09
N ALA A 108 -2.15 11.91 1.19
CA ALA A 108 -1.43 10.77 1.75
C ALA A 108 -2.15 10.31 3.02
N ALA A 109 -2.25 9.02 3.25
CA ALA A 109 -2.93 8.48 4.42
C ALA A 109 -2.07 7.45 5.15
N TRP A 110 -2.00 7.58 6.47
CA TRP A 110 -1.50 6.56 7.38
C TRP A 110 -2.66 5.67 7.81
N VAL A 111 -2.51 4.37 7.66
CA VAL A 111 -3.61 3.42 7.81
C VAL A 111 -3.37 2.53 9.02
N GLU A 112 -4.39 2.37 9.87
CA GLU A 112 -4.33 1.47 11.03
C GLU A 112 -4.80 0.05 10.70
N TRP A 113 -5.78 -0.07 9.80
CA TRP A 113 -6.38 -1.36 9.47
C TRP A 113 -6.28 -1.66 7.98
N VAL A 114 -5.84 -2.86 7.65
CA VAL A 114 -5.82 -3.39 6.29
C VAL A 114 -6.78 -4.56 6.20
N VAL A 115 -7.65 -4.53 5.20
CA VAL A 115 -8.63 -5.58 4.94
C VAL A 115 -8.26 -6.31 3.65
N ASP A 116 -8.12 -7.63 3.72
CA ASP A 116 -7.99 -8.46 2.54
C ASP A 116 -9.38 -8.62 1.90
N ALA A 117 -9.56 -8.03 0.74
CA ALA A 117 -10.81 -8.08 -0.01
C ALA A 117 -10.78 -9.11 -1.16
N ASP A 118 -9.71 -9.89 -1.27
CA ASP A 118 -9.57 -10.93 -2.30
C ASP A 118 -10.30 -12.21 -1.94
N LEU A 119 -10.51 -12.45 -0.66
CA LEU A 119 -11.22 -13.64 -0.16
C LEU A 119 -12.73 -13.45 -0.29
N ALA A 120 -13.21 -13.61 -1.50
CA ALA A 120 -14.60 -13.37 -1.82
C ALA A 120 -15.07 -14.28 -2.96
N PHE A 121 -16.38 -14.38 -3.08
CA PHE A 121 -17.05 -14.99 -4.23
C PHE A 121 -17.52 -13.91 -5.18
N GLU A 122 -17.57 -14.25 -6.46
CA GLU A 122 -18.15 -13.44 -7.51
C GLU A 122 -19.02 -14.32 -8.40
N ILE A 123 -20.23 -13.84 -8.72
CA ILE A 123 -21.12 -14.49 -9.68
C ILE A 123 -21.26 -13.63 -10.95
N ASP A 124 -21.65 -14.30 -12.03
CA ASP A 124 -21.93 -13.64 -13.31
C ASP A 124 -22.95 -12.53 -13.12
N ALA A 125 -22.68 -11.37 -13.73
CA ALA A 125 -23.55 -10.20 -13.61
C ALA A 125 -25.02 -10.46 -14.04
N ARG A 126 -25.27 -11.47 -14.88
CA ARG A 126 -26.59 -11.89 -15.33
C ARG A 126 -27.35 -12.71 -14.29
N GLU A 127 -26.64 -13.26 -13.30
CA GLU A 127 -27.21 -14.13 -12.26
C GLU A 127 -27.34 -13.42 -10.90
N ILE A 128 -26.97 -12.13 -10.84
CA ILE A 128 -27.09 -11.35 -9.60
C ILE A 128 -28.56 -11.23 -9.21
N PRO A 129 -28.96 -11.66 -8.00
CA PRO A 129 -30.30 -11.44 -7.48
C PRO A 129 -30.68 -9.97 -7.53
N ALA A 130 -31.93 -9.66 -7.86
CA ALA A 130 -32.40 -8.28 -8.04
C ALA A 130 -32.24 -7.41 -6.78
N GLU A 131 -32.29 -8.03 -5.61
CA GLU A 131 -32.09 -7.37 -4.32
C GLU A 131 -30.61 -7.15 -3.94
N TRP A 132 -29.66 -7.71 -4.70
CA TRP A 132 -28.23 -7.52 -4.46
C TRP A 132 -27.69 -6.35 -5.29
N SER A 133 -26.96 -5.47 -4.66
CA SER A 133 -26.31 -4.34 -5.34
C SER A 133 -25.04 -4.74 -6.11
N THR A 134 -24.53 -5.95 -5.89
CA THR A 134 -23.32 -6.49 -6.52
C THR A 134 -23.35 -8.02 -6.48
N GLY A 135 -22.70 -8.66 -7.44
CA GLY A 135 -22.45 -10.12 -7.44
C GLY A 135 -21.23 -10.54 -6.63
N TYR A 136 -20.70 -9.68 -5.78
CA TYR A 136 -19.49 -9.90 -5.02
C TYR A 136 -19.79 -9.92 -3.52
N TRP A 137 -19.40 -11.00 -2.81
CA TRP A 137 -19.57 -11.11 -1.36
C TRP A 137 -18.41 -11.84 -0.68
N PRO A 138 -18.11 -11.55 0.61
CA PRO A 138 -16.98 -12.14 1.30
C PRO A 138 -17.07 -13.67 1.42
N LEU A 139 -15.94 -14.34 1.36
CA LEU A 139 -15.84 -15.78 1.63
C LEU A 139 -16.43 -16.11 3.01
N GLY A 140 -17.17 -17.22 3.10
CA GLY A 140 -17.84 -17.63 4.33
C GLY A 140 -19.10 -16.83 4.68
N LYS A 141 -19.53 -15.92 3.82
CA LYS A 141 -20.78 -15.17 3.94
C LYS A 141 -21.77 -15.63 2.86
N THR A 142 -23.04 -15.22 3.01
CA THR A 142 -24.12 -15.66 2.14
C THR A 142 -24.62 -14.57 1.20
N ARG A 143 -24.21 -13.31 1.42
CA ARG A 143 -24.65 -12.14 0.64
C ARG A 143 -23.65 -10.98 0.71
N PRO A 144 -23.75 -10.02 -0.22
CA PRO A 144 -22.98 -8.78 -0.19
C PRO A 144 -23.17 -8.00 1.13
N TYR A 145 -22.10 -7.32 1.55
CA TYR A 145 -22.07 -6.44 2.75
C TYR A 145 -22.39 -7.13 4.09
N GLU A 146 -22.47 -8.45 4.13
CA GLU A 146 -22.58 -9.17 5.39
C GLU A 146 -21.31 -8.94 6.22
N GLN A 147 -21.49 -8.39 7.42
CA GLN A 147 -20.35 -8.04 8.27
C GLN A 147 -19.61 -9.31 8.75
N PRO A 148 -18.28 -9.31 8.78
CA PRO A 148 -17.53 -10.36 9.42
C PRO A 148 -17.85 -10.38 10.91
N VAL A 149 -18.02 -11.57 11.48
CA VAL A 149 -18.12 -11.76 12.92
C VAL A 149 -16.69 -11.77 13.46
N GLU A 150 -16.42 -11.07 14.56
CA GLU A 150 -15.08 -11.01 15.18
C GLU A 150 -14.45 -12.40 15.46
N ALA A 151 -15.28 -13.40 15.67
CA ALA A 151 -14.87 -14.78 15.92
C ALA A 151 -14.37 -15.53 14.66
N ASP A 152 -14.55 -14.98 13.47
CA ASP A 152 -14.18 -15.69 12.24
C ASP A 152 -12.66 -15.85 12.05
N GLY A 153 -11.84 -15.22 12.92
CA GLY A 153 -10.40 -15.50 13.13
C GLY A 153 -9.51 -15.61 11.88
N ALA A 154 -10.08 -15.37 10.72
CA ALA A 154 -9.59 -15.87 9.44
C ALA A 154 -8.54 -15.00 8.77
N GLY A 155 -7.89 -14.08 9.49
CA GLY A 155 -6.76 -13.33 8.95
C GLY A 155 -7.11 -12.40 7.76
N TRP A 156 -8.33 -11.88 7.73
CA TRP A 156 -8.79 -10.98 6.65
C TRP A 156 -8.67 -9.50 7.02
N VAL A 157 -8.48 -9.24 8.30
CA VAL A 157 -8.35 -7.89 8.83
C VAL A 157 -7.07 -7.83 9.66
N TYR A 158 -6.17 -6.98 9.26
CA TYR A 158 -4.86 -6.82 9.89
C TYR A 158 -4.80 -5.45 10.56
N ARG A 159 -4.50 -5.44 11.82
CA ARG A 159 -4.22 -4.20 12.55
C ARG A 159 -2.73 -3.92 12.52
N LEU A 160 -2.36 -2.77 11.99
CA LEU A 160 -1.00 -2.25 12.08
C LEU A 160 -0.75 -1.67 13.47
N ASP A 161 0.50 -1.37 13.78
CA ASP A 161 0.84 -0.79 15.08
C ASP A 161 0.22 0.61 15.25
N PRO A 162 -0.75 0.79 16.16
CA PRO A 162 -1.47 2.06 16.30
C PRO A 162 -0.58 3.17 16.85
N GLY A 163 0.46 2.83 17.62
CA GLY A 163 1.44 3.78 18.13
C GLY A 163 2.27 4.38 17.00
N LEU A 164 2.73 3.54 16.06
CA LEU A 164 3.45 3.98 14.87
C LEU A 164 2.56 4.82 13.94
N VAL A 165 1.31 4.42 13.73
CA VAL A 165 0.36 5.19 12.92
C VAL A 165 0.12 6.57 13.54
N THR A 166 -0.12 6.64 14.83
CA THR A 166 -0.31 7.90 15.54
C THR A 166 0.94 8.78 15.45
N TRP A 167 2.10 8.22 15.69
CA TRP A 167 3.38 8.93 15.64
C TRP A 167 3.70 9.46 14.25
N THR A 168 3.55 8.64 13.21
CA THR A 168 3.82 9.04 11.82
C THR A 168 2.81 10.10 11.34
N HIS A 169 1.55 9.97 11.72
CA HIS A 169 0.55 11.01 11.45
C HIS A 169 0.91 12.33 12.12
N TRP A 170 1.29 12.30 13.39
CA TRP A 170 1.73 13.49 14.13
C TRP A 170 2.94 14.17 13.46
N LEU A 171 3.95 13.40 13.03
CA LEU A 171 5.11 13.92 12.32
C LEU A 171 4.78 14.58 10.98
N THR A 172 3.69 14.15 10.33
CA THR A 172 3.35 14.55 8.98
C THR A 172 2.08 15.41 8.88
N ALA A 173 1.42 15.69 9.99
CA ALA A 173 0.12 16.38 10.02
C ALA A 173 0.19 17.79 9.38
N ASP A 174 1.31 18.50 9.56
CA ASP A 174 1.51 19.85 9.04
C ASP A 174 2.22 19.88 7.68
N LEU A 175 2.52 18.70 7.10
CA LEU A 175 3.13 18.62 5.78
C LEU A 175 2.15 19.15 4.72
N ARG A 176 2.61 20.12 3.96
CA ARG A 176 1.92 20.59 2.77
C ARG A 176 2.34 19.72 1.59
N LEU A 177 1.40 18.95 1.09
CA LEU A 177 1.61 18.17 -0.12
C LEU A 177 1.50 19.06 -1.35
N ASP A 178 2.31 18.78 -2.35
CA ASP A 178 2.29 19.49 -3.62
C ASP A 178 0.91 19.38 -4.28
N ASP A 179 0.45 20.49 -4.82
CA ASP A 179 -0.83 20.58 -5.52
C ASP A 179 -0.63 21.19 -6.92
N PRO A 180 -0.01 20.45 -7.85
CA PRO A 180 0.28 20.95 -9.17
C PRO A 180 -1.01 21.22 -9.97
N PRO A 181 -0.95 22.10 -11.02
CA PRO A 181 -2.11 22.46 -11.83
C PRO A 181 -2.86 21.26 -12.40
N ALA A 182 -2.14 20.25 -12.89
CA ALA A 182 -2.74 19.02 -13.42
C ALA A 182 -3.59 18.26 -12.39
N LEU A 183 -3.14 18.22 -11.14
CA LEU A 183 -3.89 17.57 -10.05
C LEU A 183 -5.16 18.38 -9.68
N ARG A 184 -5.06 19.72 -9.67
CA ARG A 184 -6.22 20.59 -9.46
C ARG A 184 -7.25 20.44 -10.58
N GLU A 185 -6.80 20.40 -11.83
CA GLU A 185 -7.65 20.16 -13.00
C GLU A 185 -8.34 18.79 -12.91
N ALA A 186 -7.59 17.73 -12.61
CA ALA A 186 -8.18 16.42 -12.43
C ALA A 186 -9.29 16.42 -11.37
N ARG A 187 -9.05 17.05 -10.20
CA ARG A 187 -10.08 17.17 -9.15
C ARG A 187 -11.29 18.01 -9.57
N SER A 188 -11.11 19.01 -10.42
CA SER A 188 -12.23 19.84 -10.88
C SER A 188 -13.25 19.08 -11.73
N ARG A 189 -12.85 17.99 -12.34
CA ARG A 189 -13.70 17.09 -13.13
C ARG A 189 -14.70 16.29 -12.26
N TYR A 190 -14.41 16.13 -10.98
CA TYR A 190 -15.32 15.51 -10.01
C TYR A 190 -16.25 16.58 -9.42
N SER A 191 -17.33 16.91 -10.15
CA SER A 191 -18.16 18.09 -9.87
C SER A 191 -19.10 17.99 -8.66
N THR A 192 -19.36 16.79 -8.16
CA THR A 192 -20.50 16.50 -7.28
C THR A 192 -20.24 16.60 -5.79
N SER A 193 -19.01 16.65 -5.31
CA SER A 193 -18.70 16.65 -3.87
C SER A 193 -17.72 17.75 -3.46
N ARG A 194 -18.07 18.51 -2.43
CA ARG A 194 -17.14 19.46 -1.78
C ARG A 194 -15.86 18.78 -1.25
N ARG A 195 -15.93 17.51 -0.82
CA ARG A 195 -14.80 16.74 -0.31
C ARG A 195 -13.76 16.50 -1.40
N LEU A 196 -14.19 16.26 -2.64
CA LEU A 196 -13.30 16.01 -3.78
C LEU A 196 -12.47 17.21 -4.22
N ARG A 197 -12.86 18.43 -3.83
CA ARG A 197 -12.15 19.67 -4.18
C ARG A 197 -11.12 20.10 -3.14
N ARG A 198 -10.99 19.38 -2.04
CA ARG A 198 -10.01 19.73 -0.99
C ARG A 198 -8.59 19.54 -1.49
N ARG A 199 -7.70 20.39 -1.00
CA ARG A 199 -6.26 20.27 -1.27
C ARG A 199 -5.72 18.97 -0.67
N PRO A 200 -4.66 18.40 -1.28
CA PRO A 200 -3.96 17.26 -0.71
C PRO A 200 -3.47 17.57 0.71
N LEU A 201 -3.68 16.64 1.60
CA LEU A 201 -3.22 16.71 2.99
C LEU A 201 -2.79 15.31 3.45
N CYS A 202 -1.98 15.27 4.48
CA CYS A 202 -1.68 14.03 5.17
C CYS A 202 -2.79 13.77 6.20
N CYS A 203 -3.34 12.57 6.19
CA CYS A 203 -4.42 12.18 7.10
C CYS A 203 -4.17 10.80 7.70
N ALA A 204 -4.82 10.53 8.84
CA ALA A 204 -4.96 9.18 9.36
C ALA A 204 -6.25 8.58 8.80
N ALA A 205 -6.16 7.39 8.23
CA ALA A 205 -7.31 6.62 7.77
C ALA A 205 -7.50 5.39 8.66
N THR A 206 -8.73 5.10 9.03
CA THR A 206 -9.02 3.99 9.93
C THR A 206 -8.94 2.64 9.21
N ARG A 207 -9.24 2.60 7.91
CA ARG A 207 -9.29 1.34 7.15
C ARG A 207 -8.78 1.51 5.73
N LEU A 208 -8.11 0.49 5.24
CA LEU A 208 -7.71 0.31 3.85
C LEU A 208 -8.13 -1.08 3.40
N ALA A 209 -8.88 -1.18 2.31
CA ALA A 209 -9.18 -2.46 1.67
C ALA A 209 -8.20 -2.71 0.51
N ALA A 210 -7.50 -3.84 0.53
CA ALA A 210 -6.66 -4.28 -0.57
C ALA A 210 -7.47 -5.15 -1.54
N ARG A 211 -7.26 -4.97 -2.85
CA ARG A 211 -7.84 -5.79 -3.91
C ARG A 211 -6.75 -6.52 -4.71
N PRO A 212 -7.09 -7.62 -5.44
CA PRO A 212 -6.14 -8.40 -6.25
C PRO A 212 -5.37 -7.57 -7.26
N SER A 213 -5.99 -6.51 -7.77
CA SER A 213 -5.39 -5.59 -8.74
C SER A 213 -4.25 -4.71 -8.17
N GLY A 214 -3.92 -4.87 -6.89
CA GLY A 214 -2.94 -4.00 -6.22
C GLY A 214 -3.47 -2.59 -5.92
N THR A 215 -4.76 -2.36 -6.17
CA THR A 215 -5.40 -1.07 -5.88
C THR A 215 -6.00 -1.11 -4.49
N ALA A 216 -5.50 -0.29 -3.58
CA ALA A 216 -6.09 -0.10 -2.28
C ALA A 216 -7.27 0.89 -2.36
N LEU A 217 -8.33 0.62 -1.62
CA LEU A 217 -9.50 1.50 -1.47
C LEU A 217 -9.61 1.95 -0.01
N PHE A 218 -9.77 3.24 0.17
CA PHE A 218 -10.08 3.84 1.47
C PHE A 218 -11.58 3.88 1.70
#